data_907e79e374237e3678155d99cb92397f
#
_entry.id   907e79e374237e3678155d99cb92397f
#
_cell.length_a   1.000
_cell.length_b   1.000
_cell.length_c   1.000
_cell.angle_alpha   90.00
_cell.angle_beta   90.00
_cell.angle_gamma   90.00
#
_symmetry.space_group_name_H-M   'P 1'
#
loop_
_entity.id
_entity.type
_entity.pdbx_description
1 polymer ?
#
loop_
_entity_poly.entity_id
_entity_poly.type
_entity_poly.pdbx_seq_one_letter_code
_entity_poly.pdbx_strand_id
1 'polypeptide(L)'
;MLSHHRDRILQAAEHFGWTKAAEAIRGSEGFAHLLKKLTEAINTQSPTPLRVKVLLDHDGSITVESSPAAPVTETNLYPKRIPPPKAAAQMKVSPRTGGVLIVGDGDAVHRDPPMGEAWDILPDTARTKPSPYTSYKTTSRDMYTAARERVGIKDMAEKREVLIVSEKDGEIMEGSLTSVFFWRDGKWITPPVSSGGQVGTTRRWALEKG
;
A
#
# COMPACT_ATOMS: atom_id res chain seq x y z
N MET A 1 -10.19 7.92 -1.60
CA MET A 1 -9.51 6.69 -2.08
C MET A 1 -9.99 6.22 -3.46
N LEU A 2 -11.31 6.08 -3.74
CA LEU A 2 -11.76 5.57 -5.05
C LEU A 2 -11.28 6.43 -6.22
N SER A 3 -11.23 7.75 -6.07
CA SER A 3 -10.63 8.66 -7.06
C SER A 3 -9.16 8.32 -7.34
N HIS A 4 -8.37 8.03 -6.30
CA HIS A 4 -6.96 7.63 -6.46
C HIS A 4 -6.84 6.30 -7.22
N HIS A 5 -7.76 5.35 -6.99
CA HIS A 5 -7.80 4.10 -7.77
C HIS A 5 -8.11 4.36 -9.24
N ARG A 6 -9.14 5.19 -9.54
CA ARG A 6 -9.47 5.60 -10.89
C ARG A 6 -8.29 6.29 -11.59
N ASP A 7 -7.69 7.27 -10.92
CA ASP A 7 -6.55 8.01 -11.48
C ASP A 7 -5.39 7.10 -11.84
N ARG A 8 -5.07 6.12 -10.98
CA ARG A 8 -4.00 5.15 -11.24
C ARG A 8 -4.29 4.25 -12.44
N ILE A 9 -5.54 3.81 -12.60
CA ILE A 9 -5.95 2.99 -13.76
C ILE A 9 -5.92 3.86 -15.02
N LEU A 10 -6.41 5.10 -14.95
CA LEU A 10 -6.38 6.05 -16.06
C LEU A 10 -4.95 6.34 -16.53
N GLN A 11 -4.03 6.62 -15.61
CA GLN A 11 -2.62 6.83 -15.93
C GLN A 11 -1.99 5.63 -16.63
N ALA A 12 -2.34 4.41 -16.20
CA ALA A 12 -1.89 3.20 -16.87
C ALA A 12 -2.44 3.11 -18.30
N ALA A 13 -3.74 3.32 -18.48
CA ALA A 13 -4.38 3.28 -19.82
C ALA A 13 -3.77 4.33 -20.78
N GLU A 14 -3.53 5.54 -20.30
CA GLU A 14 -2.89 6.60 -21.05
C GLU A 14 -1.44 6.23 -21.44
N HIS A 15 -0.65 5.71 -20.51
CA HIS A 15 0.72 5.29 -20.76
C HIS A 15 0.83 4.19 -21.82
N PHE A 16 -0.07 3.21 -21.76
CA PHE A 16 -0.09 2.10 -22.75
C PHE A 16 -0.82 2.47 -24.06
N GLY A 17 -1.29 3.71 -24.21
CA GLY A 17 -2.00 4.15 -25.43
C GLY A 17 -3.38 3.52 -25.60
N TRP A 18 -4.02 3.07 -24.52
CA TRP A 18 -5.35 2.44 -24.53
C TRP A 18 -6.44 3.51 -24.53
N THR A 19 -6.63 4.15 -25.67
CA THR A 19 -7.52 5.33 -25.81
C THR A 19 -8.95 5.04 -25.34
N LYS A 20 -9.56 3.93 -25.79
CA LYS A 20 -10.91 3.55 -25.39
C LYS A 20 -11.05 3.32 -23.88
N ALA A 21 -10.05 2.65 -23.29
CA ALA A 21 -9.99 2.43 -21.86
C ALA A 21 -9.87 3.75 -21.09
N ALA A 22 -9.00 4.65 -21.53
CA ALA A 22 -8.84 5.95 -20.92
C ALA A 22 -10.13 6.78 -21.00
N GLU A 23 -10.81 6.78 -22.13
CA GLU A 23 -12.10 7.46 -22.33
C GLU A 23 -13.20 6.91 -21.41
N ALA A 24 -13.26 5.58 -21.24
CA ALA A 24 -14.28 4.91 -20.43
C ALA A 24 -14.29 5.32 -18.96
N ILE A 25 -13.14 5.79 -18.42
CA ILE A 25 -13.01 6.17 -17.00
C ILE A 25 -12.55 7.61 -16.79
N ARG A 26 -12.45 8.41 -17.87
CA ARG A 26 -12.00 9.80 -17.79
C ARG A 26 -13.10 10.72 -17.26
N GLY A 27 -12.70 11.76 -16.53
CA GLY A 27 -13.59 12.82 -16.03
C GLY A 27 -14.62 12.33 -15.02
N SER A 28 -15.67 13.13 -14.84
CA SER A 28 -16.76 12.84 -13.90
C SER A 28 -17.67 11.71 -14.39
N GLU A 29 -17.95 11.65 -15.68
CA GLU A 29 -18.79 10.62 -16.29
C GLU A 29 -18.13 9.24 -16.23
N GLY A 30 -16.85 9.15 -16.57
CA GLY A 30 -16.08 7.90 -16.45
C GLY A 30 -15.96 7.44 -14.99
N PHE A 31 -15.82 8.37 -14.05
CA PHE A 31 -15.85 8.02 -12.63
C PHE A 31 -17.22 7.52 -12.17
N ALA A 32 -18.31 8.16 -12.62
CA ALA A 32 -19.67 7.69 -12.33
C ALA A 32 -19.93 6.31 -12.93
N HIS A 33 -19.45 6.06 -14.16
CA HIS A 33 -19.53 4.74 -14.78
C HIS A 33 -18.79 3.66 -13.96
N LEU A 34 -17.56 3.94 -13.50
CA LEU A 34 -16.81 3.03 -12.62
C LEU A 34 -17.57 2.76 -11.31
N LEU A 35 -18.12 3.80 -10.66
CA LEU A 35 -18.90 3.64 -9.44
C LEU A 35 -20.15 2.77 -9.66
N LYS A 36 -20.88 2.98 -10.77
CA LYS A 36 -22.02 2.15 -11.14
C LYS A 36 -21.63 0.68 -11.25
N LYS A 37 -20.56 0.37 -11.98
CA LYS A 37 -20.04 -1.00 -12.11
C LYS A 37 -19.68 -1.63 -10.76
N LEU A 38 -19.07 -0.85 -9.86
CA LEU A 38 -18.75 -1.32 -8.51
C LEU A 38 -20.01 -1.62 -7.68
N THR A 39 -21.01 -0.73 -7.70
CA THR A 39 -22.26 -0.91 -6.94
C THR A 39 -23.12 -2.06 -7.47
N GLU A 40 -23.08 -2.32 -8.78
CA GLU A 40 -23.77 -3.47 -9.38
C GLU A 40 -23.11 -4.82 -9.00
N ALA A 41 -21.80 -4.84 -8.85
CA ALA A 41 -21.04 -6.08 -8.63
C ALA A 41 -20.82 -6.42 -7.14
N ILE A 42 -20.96 -5.46 -6.23
CA ILE A 42 -20.57 -5.63 -4.83
C ILE A 42 -21.79 -5.45 -3.91
N ASN A 43 -22.04 -6.46 -3.07
CA ASN A 43 -22.98 -6.32 -1.97
C ASN A 43 -22.35 -5.55 -0.82
N THR A 44 -22.63 -4.24 -0.74
CA THR A 44 -22.13 -3.34 0.31
C THR A 44 -22.77 -3.57 1.68
N GLN A 45 -23.81 -4.40 1.76
CA GLN A 45 -24.50 -4.76 3.01
C GLN A 45 -23.90 -6.03 3.63
N SER A 46 -22.96 -6.67 2.98
CA SER A 46 -22.29 -7.85 3.53
C SER A 46 -21.48 -7.48 4.78
N PRO A 47 -21.62 -8.21 5.90
CA PRO A 47 -20.78 -8.01 7.08
C PRO A 47 -19.35 -8.52 6.87
N THR A 48 -19.11 -9.31 5.84
CA THR A 48 -17.79 -9.84 5.52
C THR A 48 -17.02 -8.83 4.68
N PRO A 49 -15.82 -8.41 5.10
CA PRO A 49 -14.96 -7.57 4.29
C PRO A 49 -14.65 -8.21 2.95
N LEU A 50 -14.65 -7.41 1.89
CA LEU A 50 -14.37 -7.89 0.54
C LEU A 50 -13.11 -7.25 -0.03
N ARG A 51 -12.26 -8.07 -0.61
CA ARG A 51 -11.21 -7.63 -1.53
C ARG A 51 -11.83 -7.45 -2.91
N VAL A 52 -11.81 -6.22 -3.40
CA VAL A 52 -12.34 -5.87 -4.72
C VAL A 52 -11.18 -5.66 -5.70
N LYS A 53 -11.29 -6.29 -6.86
CA LYS A 53 -10.37 -6.15 -7.98
C LYS A 53 -11.11 -5.59 -9.18
N VAL A 54 -10.66 -4.48 -9.70
CA VAL A 54 -11.17 -3.86 -10.92
C VAL A 54 -10.17 -4.10 -12.03
N LEU A 55 -10.65 -4.64 -13.13
CA LEU A 55 -9.90 -4.81 -14.38
C LEU A 55 -10.49 -3.87 -15.42
N LEU A 56 -9.63 -3.17 -16.13
CA LEU A 56 -9.97 -2.34 -17.27
C LEU A 56 -9.21 -2.88 -18.47
N ASP A 57 -9.94 -3.36 -19.46
CA ASP A 57 -9.38 -3.87 -20.71
C ASP A 57 -9.13 -2.74 -21.72
N HIS A 58 -8.30 -3.01 -22.72
CA HIS A 58 -7.89 -2.04 -23.74
C HIS A 58 -9.07 -1.49 -24.57
N ASP A 59 -10.17 -2.24 -24.67
CA ASP A 59 -11.40 -1.85 -25.35
C ASP A 59 -12.33 -0.96 -24.49
N GLY A 60 -11.97 -0.73 -23.22
CA GLY A 60 -12.74 0.08 -22.27
C GLY A 60 -13.70 -0.73 -21.41
N SER A 61 -13.76 -2.05 -21.57
CA SER A 61 -14.62 -2.89 -20.73
C SER A 61 -14.09 -2.97 -19.29
N ILE A 62 -15.01 -2.88 -18.32
CA ILE A 62 -14.69 -2.92 -16.89
C ILE A 62 -15.25 -4.21 -16.29
N THR A 63 -14.37 -5.01 -15.72
CA THR A 63 -14.72 -6.21 -14.95
C THR A 63 -14.43 -5.97 -13.46
N VAL A 64 -15.38 -6.34 -12.60
CA VAL A 64 -15.23 -6.25 -11.15
C VAL A 64 -15.29 -7.65 -10.56
N GLU A 65 -14.23 -8.05 -9.87
CA GLU A 65 -14.12 -9.29 -9.13
C GLU A 65 -14.10 -9.00 -7.63
N SER A 66 -14.75 -9.83 -6.83
CA SER A 66 -14.69 -9.72 -5.37
C SER A 66 -14.45 -11.07 -4.73
N SER A 67 -13.73 -11.05 -3.60
CA SER A 67 -13.49 -12.23 -2.77
C SER A 67 -13.47 -11.83 -1.30
N PRO A 68 -13.82 -12.73 -0.37
CA PRO A 68 -13.69 -12.48 1.05
C PRO A 68 -12.27 -12.04 1.42
N ALA A 69 -12.16 -11.12 2.35
CA ALA A 69 -10.89 -10.62 2.86
C ALA A 69 -10.85 -10.74 4.39
N ALA A 70 -9.66 -10.88 4.95
CA ALA A 70 -9.47 -10.78 6.38
C ALA A 70 -9.82 -9.36 6.87
N PRO A 71 -10.45 -9.23 8.04
CA PRO A 71 -10.69 -7.93 8.65
C PRO A 71 -9.38 -7.18 8.86
N VAL A 72 -9.38 -5.90 8.50
CA VAL A 72 -8.25 -5.00 8.74
C VAL A 72 -8.76 -3.75 9.45
N THR A 73 -7.92 -3.12 10.24
CA THR A 73 -8.26 -1.86 10.90
C THR A 73 -8.42 -0.75 9.87
N GLU A 74 -9.36 0.16 10.08
CA GLU A 74 -9.60 1.29 9.17
C GLU A 74 -8.34 2.14 8.99
N THR A 75 -7.51 2.26 10.00
CA THR A 75 -6.24 2.98 9.96
C THR A 75 -5.25 2.41 8.96
N ASN A 76 -5.31 1.11 8.67
CA ASN A 76 -4.47 0.48 7.64
C ASN A 76 -4.95 0.82 6.23
N LEU A 77 -6.25 1.10 6.07
CA LEU A 77 -6.84 1.49 4.79
C LEU A 77 -6.72 3.00 4.53
N TYR A 78 -6.85 3.80 5.60
CA TYR A 78 -6.87 5.26 5.57
C TYR A 78 -5.90 5.84 6.60
N PRO A 79 -4.58 5.66 6.42
CA PRO A 79 -3.59 6.20 7.35
C PRO A 79 -3.65 7.74 7.32
N LYS A 80 -4.17 8.34 8.38
CA LYS A 80 -4.20 9.82 8.54
C LYS A 80 -2.91 10.32 9.16
N ARG A 81 -2.33 9.51 10.04
CA ARG A 81 -1.07 9.79 10.71
C ARG A 81 -0.38 8.45 11.00
N ILE A 82 0.88 8.36 10.65
CA ILE A 82 1.73 7.24 11.01
C ILE A 82 2.53 7.71 12.24
N PRO A 83 2.28 7.15 13.45
CA PRO A 83 3.04 7.54 14.62
C PRO A 83 4.51 7.17 14.45
N PRO A 84 5.45 7.89 15.10
CA PRO A 84 6.84 7.47 15.13
C PRO A 84 6.93 6.08 15.77
N PRO A 85 7.94 5.27 15.41
CA PRO A 85 8.21 4.02 16.09
C PRO A 85 8.35 4.31 17.59
N LYS A 86 7.73 3.48 18.44
CA LYS A 86 7.88 3.63 19.88
C LYS A 86 9.38 3.63 20.21
N ALA A 87 9.91 4.78 20.63
CA ALA A 87 11.18 4.79 21.32
C ALA A 87 11.04 3.78 22.46
N ALA A 88 11.98 2.83 22.57
CA ALA A 88 11.99 1.91 23.70
C ALA A 88 11.81 2.77 24.95
N ALA A 89 10.77 2.51 25.73
CA ALA A 89 10.42 3.32 26.87
C ALA A 89 11.68 3.49 27.71
N GLN A 90 12.24 4.69 27.72
CA GLN A 90 13.45 4.96 28.50
C GLN A 90 13.05 4.94 29.96
N MET A 91 13.38 3.84 30.62
CA MET A 91 13.28 3.77 32.07
C MET A 91 14.31 4.74 32.66
N LYS A 92 13.86 5.90 33.10
CA LYS A 92 14.68 6.82 33.89
C LYS A 92 14.45 6.49 35.36
N VAL A 93 15.50 6.01 36.02
CA VAL A 93 15.50 5.86 37.48
C VAL A 93 15.64 7.25 38.08
N SER A 94 14.68 7.63 38.96
CA SER A 94 14.79 8.90 39.67
C SER A 94 15.96 8.87 40.66
N PRO A 95 16.94 9.78 40.55
CA PRO A 95 18.07 9.82 41.48
C PRO A 95 17.67 10.15 42.92
N ARG A 96 16.46 10.67 43.15
CA ARG A 96 15.98 11.07 44.46
C ARG A 96 15.19 9.99 45.21
N THR A 97 14.48 9.14 44.49
CA THR A 97 13.53 8.20 45.14
C THR A 97 13.85 6.74 44.78
N GLY A 98 14.78 6.48 43.89
CA GLY A 98 15.04 5.12 43.38
C GLY A 98 13.85 4.53 42.60
N GLY A 99 12.77 5.28 42.42
CA GLY A 99 11.59 4.86 41.68
C GLY A 99 11.84 4.92 40.16
N VAL A 100 11.26 3.97 39.44
CA VAL A 100 11.29 3.96 37.98
C VAL A 100 10.23 4.93 37.45
N LEU A 101 10.68 5.99 36.78
CA LEU A 101 9.81 6.87 36.02
C LEU A 101 9.80 6.40 34.57
N ILE A 102 8.68 5.91 34.11
CA ILE A 102 8.46 5.68 32.69
C ILE A 102 8.10 7.03 32.08
N VAL A 103 9.07 7.72 31.48
CA VAL A 103 8.81 8.94 30.73
C VAL A 103 8.34 8.48 29.36
N GLY A 104 7.04 8.30 29.19
CA GLY A 104 6.39 8.45 27.90
C GLY A 104 6.21 9.94 27.62
N ASP A 105 6.28 10.36 26.39
CA ASP A 105 5.91 11.73 26.01
C ASP A 105 4.53 12.02 26.60
N GLY A 106 4.51 12.93 27.57
CA GLY A 106 3.35 13.24 28.37
C GLY A 106 2.19 13.75 27.54
N ASP A 107 1.01 13.47 28.04
CA ASP A 107 -0.29 14.07 27.76
C ASP A 107 -1.07 13.62 26.52
N ALA A 108 -0.70 12.59 25.83
CA ALA A 108 -1.65 11.97 24.92
C ALA A 108 -2.11 10.61 25.46
N VAL A 109 -3.27 10.60 26.12
CA VAL A 109 -4.11 9.40 26.25
C VAL A 109 -4.66 9.05 24.84
N HIS A 110 -3.83 9.11 23.84
CA HIS A 110 -4.05 8.44 22.59
C HIS A 110 -3.61 6.99 22.81
N ARG A 111 -4.58 6.16 23.15
CA ARG A 111 -4.42 4.72 22.96
C ARG A 111 -4.14 4.55 21.48
N ASP A 112 -2.86 4.40 21.13
CA ASP A 112 -2.49 3.95 19.81
C ASP A 112 -3.35 2.73 19.50
N PRO A 113 -3.98 2.65 18.32
CA PRO A 113 -4.68 1.43 17.94
C PRO A 113 -3.68 0.28 18.13
N PRO A 114 -4.14 -0.89 18.60
CA PRO A 114 -3.25 -2.02 18.80
C PRO A 114 -2.48 -2.24 17.50
N MET A 115 -1.17 -2.07 17.56
CA MET A 115 -0.31 -2.41 16.44
C MET A 115 -0.51 -3.89 16.19
N GLY A 116 -0.92 -4.24 14.99
CA GLY A 116 -1.04 -5.63 14.57
C GLY A 116 0.29 -6.35 14.79
N GLU A 117 0.26 -7.66 14.73
CA GLU A 117 1.46 -8.49 14.80
C GLU A 117 2.48 -8.05 13.74
N ALA A 118 3.74 -7.96 14.12
CA ALA A 118 4.82 -7.56 13.21
C ALA A 118 5.00 -8.59 12.08
N TRP A 119 5.31 -8.11 10.90
CA TRP A 119 5.61 -8.94 9.74
C TRP A 119 7.12 -9.05 9.56
N ASP A 120 7.57 -10.20 9.08
CA ASP A 120 8.94 -10.37 8.63
C ASP A 120 9.13 -9.71 7.27
N ILE A 121 10.06 -8.77 7.18
CA ILE A 121 10.34 -8.04 5.94
C ILE A 121 11.75 -8.40 5.48
N LEU A 122 11.86 -8.90 4.26
CA LEU A 122 13.10 -9.35 3.65
C LEU A 122 13.39 -8.57 2.36
N PRO A 123 14.61 -8.13 2.11
CA PRO A 123 14.97 -7.61 0.79
C PRO A 123 15.00 -8.75 -0.22
N ASP A 124 14.60 -8.47 -1.47
CA ASP A 124 14.79 -9.41 -2.56
C ASP A 124 16.28 -9.70 -2.78
N THR A 125 16.61 -10.96 -3.02
CA THR A 125 17.98 -11.39 -3.32
C THR A 125 18.41 -11.11 -4.75
N ALA A 126 17.46 -10.82 -5.64
CA ALA A 126 17.71 -10.35 -6.99
C ALA A 126 17.23 -8.90 -7.18
N ARG A 127 17.67 -8.28 -8.27
CA ARG A 127 17.27 -6.91 -8.62
C ARG A 127 16.21 -6.92 -9.70
N THR A 128 15.27 -6.00 -9.60
CA THR A 128 14.18 -5.82 -10.56
C THR A 128 14.44 -4.60 -11.43
N LYS A 129 14.39 -4.77 -12.74
CA LYS A 129 14.48 -3.67 -13.70
C LYS A 129 13.24 -2.81 -13.64
N PRO A 130 13.35 -1.49 -13.35
CA PRO A 130 12.23 -0.57 -13.44
C PRO A 130 11.62 -0.59 -14.86
N SER A 131 10.30 -0.66 -14.91
CA SER A 131 9.55 -0.78 -16.16
C SER A 131 8.14 -0.22 -16.00
N PRO A 132 7.37 -0.04 -17.09
CA PRO A 132 5.95 0.29 -16.98
C PRO A 132 5.16 -0.71 -16.11
N TYR A 133 5.55 -1.98 -16.10
CA TYR A 133 4.89 -3.03 -15.32
C TYR A 133 5.20 -2.97 -13.81
N THR A 134 6.28 -2.31 -13.41
CA THR A 134 6.54 -1.99 -12.01
C THR A 134 5.92 -0.65 -11.60
N SER A 135 5.83 0.32 -12.51
CA SER A 135 5.30 1.67 -12.22
C SER A 135 3.77 1.71 -12.23
N TYR A 136 3.14 0.95 -13.13
CA TYR A 136 1.68 0.89 -13.27
C TYR A 136 1.13 -0.44 -12.76
N LYS A 137 -0.06 -0.38 -12.16
CA LYS A 137 -0.70 -1.59 -11.65
C LYS A 137 -1.38 -2.35 -12.78
N THR A 138 -0.73 -3.40 -13.24
CA THR A 138 -1.20 -4.29 -14.31
C THR A 138 -1.44 -5.71 -13.77
N THR A 139 -1.93 -6.59 -14.64
CA THR A 139 -2.04 -8.04 -14.36
C THR A 139 -0.70 -8.77 -14.52
N SER A 140 0.30 -8.17 -15.19
CA SER A 140 1.66 -8.71 -15.28
C SER A 140 2.37 -8.53 -13.94
N ARG A 141 2.58 -9.62 -13.21
CA ARG A 141 3.11 -9.62 -11.85
C ARG A 141 4.23 -10.64 -11.62
N ASP A 142 4.81 -11.15 -12.68
CA ASP A 142 5.81 -12.23 -12.61
C ASP A 142 7.02 -11.84 -11.77
N MET A 143 7.50 -10.57 -11.88
CA MET A 143 8.61 -10.06 -11.10
C MET A 143 8.33 -10.09 -9.58
N TYR A 144 7.09 -9.78 -9.17
CA TYR A 144 6.70 -9.82 -7.74
C TYR A 144 6.53 -11.26 -7.25
N THR A 145 5.99 -12.14 -8.07
CA THR A 145 5.85 -13.57 -7.76
C THR A 145 7.22 -14.19 -7.59
N ALA A 146 8.13 -13.98 -8.53
CA ALA A 146 9.50 -14.47 -8.46
C ALA A 146 10.27 -13.91 -7.24
N ALA A 147 10.07 -12.64 -6.89
CA ALA A 147 10.67 -12.05 -5.69
C ALA A 147 10.20 -12.76 -4.41
N ARG A 148 8.90 -13.04 -4.28
CA ARG A 148 8.35 -13.78 -3.13
C ARG A 148 8.86 -15.21 -3.06
N GLU A 149 8.93 -15.90 -4.17
CA GLU A 149 9.46 -17.26 -4.27
C GLU A 149 10.93 -17.32 -3.80
N ARG A 150 11.75 -16.35 -4.22
CA ARG A 150 13.18 -16.29 -3.80
C ARG A 150 13.38 -16.18 -2.30
N VAL A 151 12.48 -15.49 -1.60
CA VAL A 151 12.55 -15.39 -0.13
C VAL A 151 11.65 -16.41 0.59
N GLY A 152 11.11 -17.38 -0.15
CA GLY A 152 10.33 -18.49 0.40
C GLY A 152 8.93 -18.11 0.89
N ILE A 153 8.30 -17.04 0.37
CA ILE A 153 6.89 -16.71 0.63
C ILE A 153 6.04 -17.51 -0.34
N LYS A 154 5.25 -18.44 0.19
CA LYS A 154 4.41 -19.36 -0.60
C LYS A 154 2.94 -18.95 -0.64
N ASP A 155 2.46 -18.29 0.41
CA ASP A 155 1.07 -17.87 0.55
C ASP A 155 0.96 -16.35 0.77
N MET A 156 -0.08 -15.76 0.21
CA MET A 156 -0.43 -14.35 0.39
C MET A 156 -0.92 -14.04 1.82
N ALA A 157 -1.30 -15.05 2.59
CA ALA A 157 -1.73 -14.92 3.98
C ALA A 157 -0.56 -14.92 4.97
N GLU A 158 0.65 -15.27 4.54
CA GLU A 158 1.84 -15.20 5.39
C GLU A 158 2.09 -13.76 5.83
N LYS A 159 2.44 -13.58 7.10
CA LYS A 159 2.85 -12.26 7.65
C LYS A 159 4.30 -11.95 7.28
N ARG A 160 4.57 -11.98 6.00
CA ARG A 160 5.88 -11.74 5.40
C ARG A 160 5.75 -10.85 4.17
N GLU A 161 6.73 -10.02 3.96
CA GLU A 161 6.80 -9.15 2.79
C GLU A 161 8.22 -9.15 2.21
N VAL A 162 8.34 -9.04 0.89
CA VAL A 162 9.61 -8.87 0.21
C VAL A 162 9.72 -7.46 -0.37
N LEU A 163 10.84 -6.80 -0.09
CA LEU A 163 11.15 -5.49 -0.64
C LEU A 163 11.78 -5.65 -2.02
N ILE A 164 11.16 -5.06 -3.01
CA ILE A 164 11.67 -5.04 -4.39
C ILE A 164 12.82 -4.06 -4.50
N VAL A 165 13.94 -4.53 -5.00
CA VAL A 165 15.19 -3.77 -5.13
C VAL A 165 15.46 -3.42 -6.59
N SER A 166 15.69 -2.16 -6.87
CA SER A 166 15.97 -1.62 -8.21
C SER A 166 17.30 -2.13 -8.76
N GLU A 167 17.31 -2.59 -10.00
CA GLU A 167 18.53 -2.92 -10.73
C GLU A 167 19.37 -1.68 -11.03
N LYS A 168 18.73 -0.52 -11.22
CA LYS A 168 19.39 0.71 -11.62
C LYS A 168 20.36 1.24 -10.58
N ASP A 169 19.94 1.27 -9.31
CA ASP A 169 20.65 1.96 -8.23
C ASP A 169 20.73 1.17 -6.93
N GLY A 170 20.04 0.01 -6.85
CA GLY A 170 19.97 -0.80 -5.64
C GLY A 170 19.05 -0.22 -4.56
N GLU A 171 18.27 0.79 -4.87
CA GLU A 171 17.29 1.35 -3.95
C GLU A 171 16.05 0.46 -3.83
N ILE A 172 15.37 0.56 -2.71
CA ILE A 172 14.07 -0.10 -2.52
C ILE A 172 13.03 0.65 -3.34
N MET A 173 12.30 -0.09 -4.17
CA MET A 173 11.20 0.43 -4.98
C MET A 173 9.88 0.42 -4.21
N GLU A 174 9.52 -0.71 -3.65
CA GLU A 174 8.26 -0.97 -2.95
C GLU A 174 8.28 -2.35 -2.27
N GLY A 175 7.21 -2.74 -1.57
CA GLY A 175 6.96 -4.14 -1.21
C GLY A 175 6.20 -4.86 -2.32
N SER A 176 6.26 -6.19 -2.37
CA SER A 176 5.58 -6.98 -3.42
C SER A 176 4.05 -6.79 -3.40
N LEU A 177 3.49 -6.47 -2.24
CA LEU A 177 2.05 -6.25 -2.01
C LEU A 177 1.75 -4.89 -1.38
N THR A 178 2.75 -4.27 -0.73
CA THR A 178 2.57 -3.12 0.15
C THR A 178 3.34 -1.91 -0.34
N SER A 179 2.89 -0.72 0.07
CA SER A 179 3.70 0.50 0.01
C SER A 179 4.46 0.62 1.32
N VAL A 180 5.76 0.91 1.23
CA VAL A 180 6.65 0.95 2.39
C VAL A 180 6.97 2.37 2.81
N PHE A 181 7.07 2.54 4.14
CA PHE A 181 7.56 3.76 4.77
C PHE A 181 8.64 3.39 5.77
N PHE A 182 9.70 4.16 5.81
CA PHE A 182 10.85 3.96 6.69
C PHE A 182 10.98 5.15 7.62
N TRP A 183 11.20 4.88 8.92
CA TRP A 183 11.53 5.92 9.87
C TRP A 183 13.01 6.26 9.78
N ARG A 184 13.34 7.45 9.35
CA ARG A 184 14.72 7.95 9.25
C ARG A 184 14.78 9.42 9.63
N ASP A 185 15.76 9.78 10.41
CA ASP A 185 16.04 11.18 10.79
C ASP A 185 14.81 11.91 11.36
N GLY A 186 14.04 11.22 12.21
CA GLY A 186 12.87 11.79 12.89
C GLY A 186 11.63 11.93 12.01
N LYS A 187 11.57 11.30 10.83
CA LYS A 187 10.43 11.35 9.92
C LYS A 187 10.21 10.04 9.16
N TRP A 188 8.99 9.85 8.71
CA TRP A 188 8.65 8.78 7.78
C TRP A 188 9.00 9.19 6.35
N ILE A 189 9.75 8.34 5.66
CA ILE A 189 10.08 8.49 4.24
C ILE A 189 9.60 7.27 3.47
N THR A 190 9.26 7.45 2.20
CA THR A 190 8.85 6.39 1.28
C THR A 190 9.64 6.51 -0.02
N PRO A 191 9.94 5.40 -0.71
CA PRO A 191 10.66 5.45 -1.97
C PRO A 191 10.05 6.45 -2.95
N PRO A 192 10.85 7.24 -3.65
CA PRO A 192 10.36 8.20 -4.64
C PRO A 192 9.76 7.47 -5.85
N VAL A 193 8.91 8.14 -6.61
CA VAL A 193 8.34 7.59 -7.85
C VAL A 193 9.44 7.22 -8.86
N SER A 194 10.55 7.95 -8.86
CA SER A 194 11.72 7.71 -9.71
C SER A 194 12.44 6.38 -9.45
N SER A 195 12.18 5.73 -8.30
CA SER A 195 12.68 4.39 -8.04
C SER A 195 12.07 3.34 -8.97
N GLY A 196 10.94 3.65 -9.63
CA GLY A 196 10.26 2.77 -10.58
C GLY A 196 9.18 1.88 -9.96
N GLY A 197 8.93 1.99 -8.65
CA GLY A 197 7.84 1.30 -7.97
C GLY A 197 6.48 1.96 -8.21
N GLN A 198 5.40 1.27 -7.85
CA GLN A 198 4.04 1.75 -8.02
C GLN A 198 3.72 2.96 -7.14
N VAL A 199 2.97 3.91 -7.68
CA VAL A 199 2.31 4.96 -6.90
C VAL A 199 1.07 4.37 -6.23
N GLY A 200 1.29 3.71 -5.08
CA GLY A 200 0.22 3.08 -4.30
C GLY A 200 -0.84 4.07 -3.85
N THR A 201 -2.12 3.69 -3.93
CA THR A 201 -3.24 4.57 -3.54
C THR A 201 -3.23 4.93 -2.06
N THR A 202 -2.91 3.99 -1.19
CA THR A 202 -2.72 4.22 0.25
C THR A 202 -1.51 5.11 0.53
N ARG A 203 -0.39 4.90 -0.23
CA ARG A 203 0.79 5.77 -0.16
C ARG A 203 0.43 7.21 -0.53
N ARG A 204 -0.29 7.40 -1.65
CA ARG A 204 -0.77 8.73 -2.08
C ARG A 204 -1.65 9.39 -1.01
N TRP A 205 -2.58 8.63 -0.45
CA TRP A 205 -3.44 9.10 0.64
C TRP A 205 -2.63 9.53 1.86
N ALA A 206 -1.67 8.73 2.30
CA ALA A 206 -0.82 9.05 3.44
C ALA A 206 -0.01 10.34 3.22
N LEU A 207 0.53 10.54 2.02
CA LEU A 207 1.29 11.75 1.68
C LEU A 207 0.41 13.01 1.56
N GLU A 208 -0.87 12.87 1.22
CA GLU A 208 -1.81 13.99 1.13
C GLU A 208 -2.45 14.36 2.47
N LYS A 209 -2.52 13.43 3.43
CA LYS A 209 -3.26 13.59 4.69
C LYS A 209 -2.39 13.52 5.95
N GLY A 210 -1.16 13.05 5.84
CA GLY A 210 -0.13 12.99 6.91
C GLY A 210 0.79 14.15 6.81
#